data_3a842a0b431b8b277b403b3dae6edec5
#
_entry.id   3a842a0b431b8b277b403b3dae6edec5
#
_cell.length_a   1.000
_cell.length_b   1.000
_cell.length_c   1.000
_cell.angle_alpha   90.00
_cell.angle_beta   90.00
_cell.angle_gamma   90.00
#
_symmetry.space_group_name_H-M   'P 1'
#
loop_
_entity.id
_entity.type
_entity.pdbx_description
1 polymer ?
#
loop_
_entity_poly.entity_id
_entity_poly.type
_entity_poly.pdbx_seq_one_letter_code
_entity_poly.pdbx_strand_id
1 'polypeptide(L)'
;MGVGSVSVFEKFSLREVALVSKLGFNLLLVSQLLDEGCEVCFKKGCSRVLDAKGELVCKILPFGRIFQIDFSRSAGPSCCLVGSGPSSSSVSELWKWNRRLGHLNFDLQVRLSSMGLIRGLPKLKLEKDLVCHPCRHGKMVATSHTPVNQVMTSYPNELLHMDTVGPARVRSVGGKWYVLVVVDDFSRFSWVFFLESKDEVFGFVHDLILRLNNESHGRVRAIHSDNGTEFRNSRMDNFCSDHGLDHQLSSPYTPPQNGIVECKNDTLVEMARMMLDEHRTPRWFWAEAVNTACYVANRIFLRAYLGKTSYELRYGRQPKVSHLRAFGCRCFVLK
;
A
#
# COMPACT_ATOMS: atom_id res chain seq x y z
N MET A 1 -7.08 -21.50 23.61
CA MET A 1 -7.30 -22.49 22.56
C MET A 1 -8.53 -23.31 22.94
N GLY A 2 -9.53 -23.40 22.09
CA GLY A 2 -10.69 -24.28 22.26
C GLY A 2 -10.60 -25.38 21.20
N VAL A 3 -10.97 -26.62 21.57
CA VAL A 3 -11.08 -27.74 20.64
C VAL A 3 -12.56 -28.15 20.60
N GLY A 4 -13.10 -28.35 19.40
CA GLY A 4 -14.52 -28.66 19.19
C GLY A 4 -14.75 -29.39 17.87
N SER A 5 -16.01 -29.62 17.54
CA SER A 5 -16.40 -30.16 16.23
C SER A 5 -17.01 -29.11 15.37
N VAL A 6 -16.72 -29.14 14.08
CA VAL A 6 -17.27 -28.18 13.08
C VAL A 6 -18.04 -28.98 12.04
N SER A 7 -19.33 -28.70 11.88
CA SER A 7 -20.14 -29.25 10.80
C SER A 7 -19.86 -28.49 9.52
N VAL A 8 -19.33 -29.16 8.51
CA VAL A 8 -18.95 -28.54 7.22
C VAL A 8 -20.09 -28.67 6.21
N PHE A 9 -20.90 -29.74 6.30
CA PHE A 9 -22.14 -30.02 5.52
C PHE A 9 -23.16 -30.74 6.39
N GLU A 10 -24.41 -30.84 5.92
CA GLU A 10 -25.49 -31.52 6.64
C GLU A 10 -25.16 -32.99 7.06
N LYS A 11 -24.18 -33.61 6.40
CA LYS A 11 -23.76 -34.99 6.64
C LYS A 11 -22.29 -35.18 6.96
N PHE A 12 -21.51 -34.10 7.04
CA PHE A 12 -20.08 -34.20 7.26
C PHE A 12 -19.60 -33.21 8.34
N SER A 13 -19.06 -33.76 9.43
CA SER A 13 -18.53 -33.00 10.55
C SER A 13 -17.07 -33.41 10.82
N LEU A 14 -16.21 -32.40 11.05
CA LEU A 14 -14.84 -32.59 11.49
C LEU A 14 -14.78 -32.56 13.00
N ARG A 15 -14.10 -33.54 13.62
CA ARG A 15 -13.88 -33.65 15.06
C ARG A 15 -12.50 -33.05 15.40
N GLU A 16 -12.32 -32.69 16.66
CA GLU A 16 -11.05 -32.17 17.20
C GLU A 16 -10.48 -30.96 16.46
N VAL A 17 -11.35 -30.06 16.00
CA VAL A 17 -10.95 -28.82 15.35
C VAL A 17 -10.51 -27.82 16.40
N ALA A 18 -9.27 -27.38 16.32
CA ALA A 18 -8.70 -26.33 17.20
C ALA A 18 -9.04 -24.93 16.71
N LEU A 19 -9.66 -24.11 17.57
CA LEU A 19 -9.83 -22.68 17.33
C LEU A 19 -8.56 -21.93 17.71
N VAL A 20 -7.88 -21.38 16.70
CA VAL A 20 -6.66 -20.59 16.87
C VAL A 20 -6.93 -19.15 16.51
N SER A 21 -6.91 -18.26 17.50
CA SER A 21 -7.36 -16.86 17.40
C SER A 21 -6.54 -15.93 16.49
N LYS A 22 -5.45 -16.41 15.90
CA LYS A 22 -4.58 -15.62 14.99
C LYS A 22 -4.23 -16.37 13.70
N LEU A 23 -4.91 -17.44 13.39
CA LEU A 23 -4.70 -18.17 12.14
C LEU A 23 -5.39 -17.40 11.00
N GLY A 24 -4.62 -16.94 10.02
CA GLY A 24 -5.15 -16.17 8.87
C GLY A 24 -5.93 -17.00 7.86
N PHE A 25 -5.91 -18.35 7.99
CA PHE A 25 -6.57 -19.30 7.10
C PHE A 25 -7.09 -20.49 7.90
N ASN A 26 -8.21 -21.04 7.47
CA ASN A 26 -8.66 -22.33 7.98
C ASN A 26 -7.81 -23.43 7.35
N LEU A 27 -7.11 -24.21 8.16
CA LEU A 27 -6.28 -25.32 7.71
C LEU A 27 -7.03 -26.63 7.97
N LEU A 28 -7.06 -27.47 6.96
CA LEU A 28 -7.61 -28.81 7.04
C LEU A 28 -6.52 -29.83 6.66
N LEU A 29 -6.25 -30.76 7.54
CA LEU A 29 -5.28 -31.82 7.29
C LEU A 29 -5.90 -32.93 6.45
N VAL A 30 -5.14 -33.48 5.51
CA VAL A 30 -5.57 -34.64 4.72
C VAL A 30 -5.79 -35.83 5.60
N SER A 31 -4.95 -36.05 6.63
CA SER A 31 -5.14 -37.13 7.62
C SER A 31 -6.50 -37.06 8.31
N GLN A 32 -6.95 -35.86 8.66
CA GLN A 32 -8.24 -35.64 9.32
C GLN A 32 -9.44 -36.02 8.42
N LEU A 33 -9.31 -35.84 7.10
CA LEU A 33 -10.30 -36.32 6.13
C LEU A 33 -10.29 -37.84 6.00
N LEU A 34 -9.11 -38.46 6.05
CA LEU A 34 -8.95 -39.91 6.01
C LEU A 34 -9.50 -40.59 7.29
N ASP A 35 -9.27 -39.97 8.47
CA ASP A 35 -9.79 -40.44 9.76
C ASP A 35 -11.32 -40.40 9.83
N GLU A 36 -11.96 -39.46 9.11
CA GLU A 36 -13.42 -39.41 8.97
C GLU A 36 -13.94 -40.30 7.82
N GLY A 37 -13.10 -41.17 7.26
CA GLY A 37 -13.47 -42.17 6.26
C GLY A 37 -13.60 -41.63 4.83
N CYS A 38 -13.04 -40.47 4.54
CA CYS A 38 -13.03 -39.93 3.19
C CYS A 38 -11.82 -40.42 2.39
N GLU A 39 -11.99 -40.56 1.09
CA GLU A 39 -10.90 -40.77 0.12
C GLU A 39 -10.49 -39.45 -0.51
N VAL A 40 -9.19 -39.09 -0.48
CA VAL A 40 -8.68 -37.90 -1.06
C VAL A 40 -7.86 -38.21 -2.32
N CYS A 41 -8.38 -37.83 -3.48
CA CYS A 41 -7.74 -38.06 -4.77
C CYS A 41 -7.10 -36.79 -5.32
N PHE A 42 -5.78 -36.81 -5.51
CA PHE A 42 -5.05 -35.73 -6.20
C PHE A 42 -4.72 -36.16 -7.64
N LYS A 43 -5.32 -35.49 -8.62
CA LYS A 43 -5.03 -35.67 -10.05
C LYS A 43 -4.80 -34.32 -10.73
N LYS A 44 -3.93 -34.32 -11.75
CA LYS A 44 -3.69 -33.12 -12.57
C LYS A 44 -5.00 -32.68 -13.23
N GLY A 45 -5.57 -31.56 -12.80
CA GLY A 45 -6.79 -30.96 -13.35
C GLY A 45 -8.11 -31.32 -12.66
N CYS A 46 -8.15 -32.35 -11.78
CA CYS A 46 -9.36 -32.70 -11.04
C CYS A 46 -9.02 -33.42 -9.75
N SER A 47 -8.73 -32.68 -8.70
CA SER A 47 -8.55 -33.21 -7.35
C SER A 47 -9.85 -33.13 -6.57
N ARG A 48 -10.19 -34.16 -5.78
CA ARG A 48 -11.49 -34.27 -5.12
C ARG A 48 -11.42 -35.10 -3.83
N VAL A 49 -12.39 -34.89 -2.96
CA VAL A 49 -12.65 -35.70 -1.76
C VAL A 49 -13.94 -36.47 -1.98
N LEU A 50 -13.90 -37.76 -1.74
CA LEU A 50 -15.05 -38.70 -1.83
C LEU A 50 -15.39 -39.21 -0.45
N ASP A 51 -16.66 -39.48 -0.18
CA ASP A 51 -17.08 -40.19 1.03
C ASP A 51 -16.84 -41.71 0.94
N ALA A 52 -17.12 -42.43 2.01
CA ALA A 52 -17.02 -43.91 2.06
C ALA A 52 -17.91 -44.65 1.04
N LYS A 53 -18.88 -43.96 0.43
CA LYS A 53 -19.76 -44.49 -0.62
C LYS A 53 -19.30 -44.12 -2.02
N GLY A 54 -18.19 -43.38 -2.15
CA GLY A 54 -17.67 -42.86 -3.42
C GLY A 54 -18.39 -41.61 -3.96
N GLU A 55 -19.26 -40.98 -3.16
CA GLU A 55 -19.90 -39.71 -3.55
C GLU A 55 -18.98 -38.54 -3.35
N LEU A 56 -19.10 -37.52 -4.25
CA LEU A 56 -18.26 -36.32 -4.20
C LEU A 56 -18.65 -35.45 -3.01
N VAL A 57 -17.75 -35.33 -2.04
CA VAL A 57 -17.89 -34.40 -0.89
C VAL A 57 -17.52 -33.00 -1.29
N CYS A 58 -16.33 -32.79 -1.86
CA CYS A 58 -15.88 -31.47 -2.32
C CYS A 58 -14.80 -31.60 -3.38
N LYS A 59 -14.58 -30.49 -4.11
CA LYS A 59 -13.48 -30.37 -5.07
C LYS A 59 -12.28 -29.70 -4.42
N ILE A 60 -11.09 -30.09 -4.86
CA ILE A 60 -9.83 -29.52 -4.44
C ILE A 60 -9.25 -28.74 -5.63
N LEU A 61 -9.03 -27.45 -5.45
CA LEU A 61 -8.48 -26.56 -6.48
C LEU A 61 -7.02 -26.21 -6.14
N PRO A 62 -6.09 -26.26 -7.09
CA PRO A 62 -4.74 -25.81 -6.86
C PRO A 62 -4.70 -24.27 -6.80
N PHE A 63 -4.09 -23.73 -5.74
CA PHE A 63 -3.88 -22.30 -5.55
C PHE A 63 -2.38 -22.04 -5.24
N GLY A 64 -1.59 -21.77 -6.27
CA GLY A 64 -0.14 -21.66 -6.15
C GLY A 64 0.52 -22.97 -5.71
N ARG A 65 1.13 -22.98 -4.51
CA ARG A 65 1.76 -24.19 -3.90
C ARG A 65 0.89 -24.89 -2.88
N ILE A 66 -0.33 -24.43 -2.66
CA ILE A 66 -1.29 -25.00 -1.72
C ILE A 66 -2.55 -25.47 -2.45
N PHE A 67 -3.32 -26.31 -1.79
CA PHE A 67 -4.61 -26.77 -2.29
C PHE A 67 -5.72 -26.10 -1.49
N GLN A 68 -6.76 -25.63 -2.19
CA GLN A 68 -7.95 -25.03 -1.61
C GLN A 68 -9.14 -25.95 -1.85
N ILE A 69 -9.96 -26.18 -0.81
CA ILE A 69 -11.19 -26.93 -0.94
C ILE A 69 -12.31 -26.00 -1.42
N ASP A 70 -13.01 -26.42 -2.47
CA ASP A 70 -14.17 -25.71 -2.99
C ASP A 70 -15.47 -26.40 -2.50
N PHE A 71 -16.21 -25.70 -1.65
CA PHE A 71 -17.47 -26.14 -1.06
C PHE A 71 -18.71 -25.68 -1.84
N SER A 72 -18.59 -25.21 -3.08
CA SER A 72 -19.66 -24.55 -3.82
C SER A 72 -20.81 -25.44 -4.33
N ARG A 73 -20.91 -26.68 -3.86
CA ARG A 73 -21.93 -27.64 -4.31
C ARG A 73 -22.86 -28.18 -3.21
N SER A 74 -23.42 -27.30 -2.38
CA SER A 74 -24.61 -27.68 -1.59
C SER A 74 -25.51 -26.46 -1.38
N ALA A 75 -26.76 -26.59 -1.84
CA ALA A 75 -27.84 -25.68 -1.56
C ALA A 75 -28.21 -25.76 -0.07
N GLY A 76 -27.64 -24.88 0.73
CA GLY A 76 -27.97 -24.67 2.14
C GLY A 76 -27.32 -23.36 2.58
N PRO A 77 -27.85 -22.64 3.59
CA PRO A 77 -27.30 -21.36 4.00
C PRO A 77 -25.92 -21.56 4.60
N SER A 78 -24.90 -21.47 3.75
CA SER A 78 -23.50 -21.58 4.17
C SER A 78 -23.05 -20.28 4.78
N CYS A 79 -22.80 -20.29 6.09
CA CYS A 79 -21.95 -19.32 6.78
C CYS A 79 -20.47 -19.49 6.41
N CYS A 80 -20.16 -19.51 5.12
CA CYS A 80 -18.81 -19.25 4.64
C CYS A 80 -18.83 -17.82 4.12
N LEU A 81 -18.25 -16.90 4.86
CA LEU A 81 -17.86 -15.59 4.38
C LEU A 81 -16.78 -15.76 3.27
N VAL A 82 -17.22 -16.24 2.12
CA VAL A 82 -16.57 -15.91 0.87
C VAL A 82 -16.93 -14.44 0.69
N GLY A 83 -15.98 -13.55 0.84
CA GLY A 83 -16.11 -12.21 0.37
C GLY A 83 -16.35 -12.27 -1.15
N SER A 84 -17.61 -12.51 -1.54
CA SER A 84 -18.07 -12.24 -2.89
C SER A 84 -17.75 -10.78 -3.14
N GLY A 85 -16.85 -10.52 -4.07
CA GLY A 85 -16.74 -9.20 -4.65
C GLY A 85 -18.17 -8.77 -5.02
N PRO A 86 -18.57 -7.52 -4.77
CA PRO A 86 -19.95 -7.12 -4.86
C PRO A 86 -20.48 -7.43 -6.26
N SER A 87 -21.41 -8.39 -6.31
CA SER A 87 -22.37 -8.48 -7.39
C SER A 87 -22.99 -7.09 -7.58
N SER A 88 -23.20 -6.65 -8.77
CA SER A 88 -23.57 -5.35 -9.32
C SER A 88 -24.72 -4.55 -8.66
N SER A 89 -24.89 -4.60 -7.34
CA SER A 89 -25.78 -3.78 -6.56
C SER A 89 -24.96 -2.79 -5.73
N SER A 90 -24.92 -1.54 -6.15
CA SER A 90 -24.41 -0.33 -5.48
C SER A 90 -23.14 -0.55 -4.62
N VAL A 91 -21.98 -0.53 -5.27
CA VAL A 91 -20.70 -0.40 -4.56
C VAL A 91 -20.79 0.81 -3.64
N SER A 92 -20.63 0.61 -2.32
CA SER A 92 -20.75 1.70 -1.37
C SER A 92 -19.79 2.85 -1.70
N GLU A 93 -20.21 4.08 -1.40
CA GLU A 93 -19.39 5.27 -1.66
C GLU A 93 -18.03 5.18 -0.96
N LEU A 94 -17.98 4.56 0.22
CA LEU A 94 -16.77 4.35 0.98
C LEU A 94 -15.76 3.45 0.24
N TRP A 95 -16.24 2.38 -0.42
CA TRP A 95 -15.42 1.52 -1.27
C TRP A 95 -14.92 2.21 -2.53
N LYS A 96 -15.75 3.01 -3.18
CA LYS A 96 -15.35 3.78 -4.37
C LYS A 96 -14.21 4.73 -4.02
N TRP A 97 -14.31 5.39 -2.87
CA TRP A 97 -13.27 6.31 -2.40
C TRP A 97 -12.02 5.59 -1.88
N ASN A 98 -12.16 4.41 -1.26
CA ASN A 98 -10.99 3.57 -0.92
C ASN A 98 -10.11 3.33 -2.16
N ARG A 99 -10.70 2.92 -3.27
CA ARG A 99 -9.98 2.68 -4.54
C ARG A 99 -9.42 3.95 -5.17
N ARG A 100 -10.16 5.05 -5.13
CA ARG A 100 -9.73 6.35 -5.69
C ARG A 100 -8.60 6.98 -4.89
N LEU A 101 -8.55 6.72 -3.59
CA LEU A 101 -7.55 7.25 -2.66
C LEU A 101 -6.40 6.27 -2.42
N GLY A 102 -6.19 5.29 -3.30
CA GLY A 102 -5.07 4.35 -3.22
C GLY A 102 -5.14 3.45 -2.00
N HIS A 103 -6.32 2.89 -1.76
CA HIS A 103 -6.61 1.97 -0.66
C HIS A 103 -6.40 2.56 0.75
N LEU A 104 -6.72 3.85 0.91
CA LEU A 104 -6.70 4.52 2.19
C LEU A 104 -7.59 3.78 3.20
N ASN A 105 -7.14 3.70 4.46
CA ASN A 105 -7.92 3.12 5.56
C ASN A 105 -9.31 3.76 5.65
N PHE A 106 -10.34 2.96 5.87
CA PHE A 106 -11.73 3.42 5.92
C PHE A 106 -12.00 4.43 7.04
N ASP A 107 -11.42 4.23 8.24
CA ASP A 107 -11.55 5.16 9.36
C ASP A 107 -10.96 6.53 9.02
N LEU A 108 -9.80 6.56 8.37
CA LEU A 108 -9.17 7.81 7.96
C LEU A 108 -9.99 8.52 6.87
N GLN A 109 -10.59 7.79 5.94
CA GLN A 109 -11.50 8.37 4.94
C GLN A 109 -12.68 9.07 5.58
N VAL A 110 -13.34 8.41 6.56
CA VAL A 110 -14.48 8.97 7.29
C VAL A 110 -14.04 10.20 8.09
N ARG A 111 -12.88 10.16 8.73
CA ARG A 111 -12.32 11.29 9.47
C ARG A 111 -12.03 12.49 8.55
N LEU A 112 -11.40 12.28 7.40
CA LEU A 112 -11.14 13.32 6.42
C LEU A 112 -12.43 13.95 5.88
N SER A 113 -13.45 13.10 5.65
CA SER A 113 -14.78 13.53 5.21
C SER A 113 -15.52 14.35 6.28
N SER A 114 -15.50 13.90 7.55
CA SER A 114 -16.18 14.58 8.66
C SER A 114 -15.57 15.93 9.00
N MET A 115 -14.24 16.04 8.92
CA MET A 115 -13.52 17.29 9.18
C MET A 115 -13.54 18.28 8.00
N GLY A 116 -14.06 17.89 6.84
CA GLY A 116 -14.15 18.75 5.65
C GLY A 116 -12.80 19.19 5.08
N LEU A 117 -11.73 18.43 5.33
CA LEU A 117 -10.35 18.80 4.98
C LEU A 117 -10.02 18.65 3.49
N ILE A 118 -10.90 17.98 2.73
CA ILE A 118 -10.65 17.66 1.32
C ILE A 118 -11.85 18.06 0.47
N ARG A 119 -11.64 18.97 -0.48
CA ARG A 119 -12.70 19.37 -1.41
C ARG A 119 -13.02 18.26 -2.39
N GLY A 120 -14.31 17.96 -2.55
CA GLY A 120 -14.80 16.92 -3.48
C GLY A 120 -14.87 15.52 -2.87
N LEU A 121 -14.52 15.35 -1.60
CA LEU A 121 -14.80 14.14 -0.84
C LEU A 121 -16.21 14.27 -0.23
N PRO A 122 -17.18 13.38 -0.58
CA PRO A 122 -18.51 13.43 -0.01
C PRO A 122 -18.49 13.06 1.49
N LYS A 123 -19.59 13.30 2.18
CA LYS A 123 -19.76 12.79 3.55
C LYS A 123 -19.84 11.26 3.52
N LEU A 124 -18.84 10.61 4.09
CA LEU A 124 -18.72 9.16 4.17
C LEU A 124 -19.16 8.68 5.56
N LYS A 125 -19.84 7.53 5.60
CA LYS A 125 -20.20 6.86 6.85
C LYS A 125 -19.45 5.54 6.95
N LEU A 126 -18.96 5.21 8.13
CA LEU A 126 -18.30 3.94 8.38
C LEU A 126 -19.34 2.81 8.31
N GLU A 127 -19.05 1.82 7.51
CA GLU A 127 -19.81 0.57 7.44
C GLU A 127 -19.07 -0.49 8.27
N LYS A 128 -19.82 -1.37 8.95
CA LYS A 128 -19.23 -2.45 9.77
C LYS A 128 -18.62 -3.52 8.86
N ASP A 129 -17.54 -4.14 9.33
CA ASP A 129 -16.91 -5.33 8.74
C ASP A 129 -16.32 -5.17 7.33
N LEU A 130 -15.89 -3.96 6.96
CA LEU A 130 -15.20 -3.72 5.69
C LEU A 130 -13.74 -4.20 5.75
N VAL A 131 -13.40 -5.18 4.94
CA VAL A 131 -12.04 -5.69 4.76
C VAL A 131 -11.56 -5.48 3.33
N CYS A 132 -10.56 -4.64 3.17
CA CYS A 132 -9.93 -4.44 1.87
C CYS A 132 -8.87 -5.52 1.62
N HIS A 133 -9.14 -6.49 0.73
CA HIS A 133 -8.22 -7.58 0.41
C HIS A 133 -6.85 -7.10 -0.11
N PRO A 134 -6.73 -6.16 -1.06
CA PRO A 134 -5.45 -5.61 -1.48
C PRO A 134 -4.63 -5.02 -0.33
N CYS A 135 -5.28 -4.29 0.60
CA CYS A 135 -4.62 -3.76 1.79
C CYS A 135 -4.10 -4.87 2.70
N ARG A 136 -4.86 -5.96 2.85
CA ARG A 136 -4.47 -7.10 3.71
C ARG A 136 -3.27 -7.84 3.13
N HIS A 137 -3.20 -8.01 1.81
CA HIS A 137 -2.06 -8.60 1.11
C HIS A 137 -0.82 -7.69 1.14
N GLY A 138 -0.99 -6.36 1.00
CA GLY A 138 0.11 -5.40 1.01
C GLY A 138 0.75 -5.20 2.40
N LYS A 139 -0.02 -5.38 3.49
CA LYS A 139 0.43 -5.13 4.88
C LYS A 139 1.06 -6.34 5.58
N MET A 140 1.39 -7.41 4.87
CA MET A 140 1.89 -8.64 5.49
C MET A 140 3.31 -8.55 6.10
N VAL A 141 3.97 -7.40 6.05
CA VAL A 141 5.30 -7.20 6.67
C VAL A 141 5.44 -5.76 7.16
N ALA A 142 5.30 -5.50 8.45
CA ALA A 142 6.09 -4.51 9.21
C ALA A 142 5.67 -4.45 10.69
N THR A 143 6.61 -4.55 11.58
CA THR A 143 6.50 -4.10 12.98
C THR A 143 6.58 -2.59 13.02
N SER A 144 5.64 -1.94 13.73
CA SER A 144 5.60 -0.47 13.83
C SER A 144 6.72 0.05 14.73
N HIS A 145 7.47 1.05 14.26
CA HIS A 145 8.33 1.87 15.08
C HIS A 145 7.53 2.99 15.75
N THR A 146 7.89 3.35 16.98
CA THR A 146 7.32 4.50 17.68
C THR A 146 7.60 5.78 16.90
N PRO A 147 6.57 6.59 16.56
CA PRO A 147 6.79 7.80 15.78
C PRO A 147 7.59 8.83 16.57
N VAL A 148 8.66 9.35 15.99
CA VAL A 148 9.37 10.51 16.52
C VAL A 148 8.52 11.75 16.29
N ASN A 149 8.00 12.31 17.38
CA ASN A 149 6.97 13.36 17.36
C ASN A 149 7.54 14.78 17.37
N GLN A 150 8.78 15.01 16.95
CA GLN A 150 9.36 16.35 16.89
C GLN A 150 9.41 16.87 15.45
N VAL A 151 8.77 18.02 15.22
CA VAL A 151 8.95 18.80 13.99
C VAL A 151 10.13 19.73 14.26
N MET A 152 11.24 19.52 13.55
CA MET A 152 12.47 20.31 13.73
C MET A 152 12.47 21.57 12.86
N THR A 153 11.50 21.73 11.99
CA THR A 153 11.40 22.79 10.99
C THR A 153 10.23 23.74 11.27
N SER A 154 10.38 25.00 10.88
CA SER A 154 9.41 26.06 11.16
C SER A 154 8.52 26.37 9.96
N TYR A 155 8.95 26.08 8.74
CA TYR A 155 8.22 26.36 7.50
C TYR A 155 8.47 25.27 6.43
N PRO A 156 7.59 25.20 5.41
CA PRO A 156 7.76 24.25 4.31
C PRO A 156 9.07 24.43 3.54
N ASN A 157 9.70 23.33 3.15
CA ASN A 157 10.96 23.22 2.40
C ASN A 157 12.22 23.61 3.18
N GLU A 158 12.15 23.87 4.47
CA GLU A 158 13.34 24.20 5.27
C GLU A 158 14.35 23.05 5.30
N LEU A 159 13.88 21.82 5.47
CA LEU A 159 14.68 20.59 5.46
C LEU A 159 14.03 19.55 4.55
N LEU A 160 14.81 18.95 3.64
CA LEU A 160 14.38 17.90 2.75
C LEU A 160 15.08 16.59 3.09
N HIS A 161 14.31 15.54 3.34
CA HIS A 161 14.82 14.18 3.48
C HIS A 161 14.79 13.47 2.14
N MET A 162 15.87 12.77 1.78
CA MET A 162 16.01 12.11 0.48
C MET A 162 16.47 10.67 0.63
N ASP A 163 15.94 9.82 -0.23
CA ASP A 163 16.37 8.43 -0.33
C ASP A 163 16.06 7.85 -1.70
N THR A 164 16.82 6.83 -2.12
CA THR A 164 16.61 6.09 -3.36
C THR A 164 16.12 4.69 -3.11
N VAL A 165 15.03 4.30 -3.76
CA VAL A 165 14.48 2.95 -3.69
C VAL A 165 14.72 2.23 -5.02
N GLY A 166 15.26 1.03 -4.95
CA GLY A 166 15.50 0.18 -6.11
C GLY A 166 16.82 -0.62 -6.02
N PRO A 167 17.20 -1.35 -7.07
CA PRO A 167 16.50 -1.41 -8.34
C PRO A 167 15.18 -2.17 -8.27
N ALA A 168 14.20 -1.74 -9.05
CA ALA A 168 12.95 -2.46 -9.22
C ALA A 168 13.20 -3.81 -9.92
N ARG A 169 12.36 -4.81 -9.61
CA ARG A 169 12.50 -6.15 -10.23
C ARG A 169 12.21 -6.17 -11.74
N VAL A 170 11.48 -5.18 -12.22
CA VAL A 170 11.06 -5.06 -13.61
C VAL A 170 11.28 -3.61 -14.04
N ARG A 171 11.85 -3.41 -15.22
CA ARG A 171 12.01 -2.08 -15.81
C ARG A 171 10.65 -1.43 -16.04
N SER A 172 10.51 -0.14 -15.72
CA SER A 172 9.26 0.57 -15.96
C SER A 172 9.00 0.79 -17.45
N VAL A 173 7.76 1.13 -17.83
CA VAL A 173 7.41 1.55 -19.20
C VAL A 173 8.31 2.67 -19.68
N GLY A 174 8.67 3.61 -18.82
CA GLY A 174 9.58 4.71 -19.11
C GLY A 174 11.07 4.34 -19.03
N GLY A 175 11.42 3.06 -18.96
CA GLY A 175 12.82 2.61 -18.96
C GLY A 175 13.55 2.77 -17.62
N LYS A 176 12.86 3.01 -16.51
CA LYS A 176 13.46 3.37 -15.22
C LYS A 176 13.58 2.15 -14.29
N TRP A 177 14.56 2.19 -13.38
CA TRP A 177 14.87 1.13 -12.41
C TRP A 177 14.77 1.59 -10.96
N TYR A 178 14.94 2.90 -10.71
CA TYR A 178 14.97 3.47 -9.36
C TYR A 178 13.95 4.58 -9.23
N VAL A 179 13.58 4.88 -8.00
CA VAL A 179 12.84 6.08 -7.64
C VAL A 179 13.61 6.84 -6.55
N LEU A 180 13.85 8.12 -6.77
CA LEU A 180 14.29 9.06 -5.75
C LEU A 180 13.03 9.64 -5.10
N VAL A 181 12.94 9.53 -3.79
CA VAL A 181 11.88 10.13 -2.99
C VAL A 181 12.46 11.27 -2.17
N VAL A 182 11.85 12.43 -2.26
CA VAL A 182 12.19 13.61 -1.47
C VAL A 182 11.00 13.99 -0.62
N VAL A 183 11.19 14.24 0.67
CA VAL A 183 10.14 14.55 1.64
C VAL A 183 10.48 15.82 2.39
N ASP A 184 9.59 16.80 2.36
CA ASP A 184 9.69 17.98 3.20
C ASP A 184 9.39 17.65 4.66
N ASP A 185 10.28 18.01 5.57
CA ASP A 185 10.14 17.71 7.01
C ASP A 185 8.91 18.35 7.62
N PHE A 186 8.64 19.61 7.30
CA PHE A 186 7.52 20.35 7.89
C PHE A 186 6.16 19.82 7.47
N SER A 187 5.89 19.78 6.17
CA SER A 187 4.58 19.42 5.63
C SER A 187 4.39 17.93 5.36
N ARG A 188 5.50 17.16 5.29
CA ARG A 188 5.54 15.79 4.75
C ARG A 188 5.09 15.69 3.29
N PHE A 189 5.06 16.81 2.58
CA PHE A 189 4.87 16.81 1.14
C PHE A 189 6.03 16.09 0.47
N SER A 190 5.73 15.31 -0.57
CA SER A 190 6.72 14.44 -1.17
C SER A 190 6.77 14.63 -2.68
N TRP A 191 7.96 14.46 -3.24
CA TRP A 191 8.22 14.38 -4.68
C TRP A 191 8.84 13.01 -4.98
N VAL A 192 8.55 12.50 -6.15
CA VAL A 192 9.14 11.27 -6.68
C VAL A 192 9.73 11.55 -8.06
N PHE A 193 10.93 11.03 -8.29
CA PHE A 193 11.63 11.12 -9.57
C PHE A 193 12.10 9.73 -9.96
N PHE A 194 11.89 9.37 -11.22
CA PHE A 194 12.23 8.04 -11.72
C PHE A 194 13.55 8.07 -12.46
N LEU A 195 14.46 7.17 -12.10
CA LEU A 195 15.84 7.17 -12.53
C LEU A 195 16.15 5.89 -13.31
N GLU A 196 16.96 6.00 -14.34
CA GLU A 196 17.56 4.84 -15.02
C GLU A 196 18.80 4.36 -14.25
N SER A 197 19.62 5.29 -13.76
CA SER A 197 20.76 5.03 -12.88
C SER A 197 20.77 5.97 -11.68
N LYS A 198 21.49 5.60 -10.62
CA LYS A 198 21.65 6.44 -9.43
C LYS A 198 22.45 7.73 -9.69
N ASP A 199 23.22 7.78 -10.77
CA ASP A 199 24.00 8.97 -11.16
C ASP A 199 23.12 10.16 -11.55
N GLU A 200 21.86 9.91 -11.92
CA GLU A 200 20.88 10.96 -12.26
C GLU A 200 20.38 11.74 -11.03
N VAL A 201 20.60 11.23 -9.80
CA VAL A 201 20.08 11.82 -8.56
C VAL A 201 20.46 13.29 -8.43
N PHE A 202 21.72 13.64 -8.65
CA PHE A 202 22.19 15.01 -8.53
C PHE A 202 21.40 16.00 -9.39
N GLY A 203 21.13 15.66 -10.66
CA GLY A 203 20.39 16.53 -11.57
C GLY A 203 18.97 16.82 -11.06
N PHE A 204 18.26 15.80 -10.60
CA PHE A 204 16.90 15.96 -10.08
C PHE A 204 16.86 16.76 -8.76
N VAL A 205 17.83 16.53 -7.86
CA VAL A 205 17.91 17.26 -6.58
C VAL A 205 18.25 18.73 -6.84
N HIS A 206 19.23 19.01 -7.69
CA HIS A 206 19.61 20.34 -8.12
C HIS A 206 18.42 21.14 -8.66
N ASP A 207 17.71 20.58 -9.65
CA ASP A 207 16.58 21.26 -10.29
C ASP A 207 15.41 21.45 -9.32
N LEU A 208 15.17 20.47 -8.44
CA LEU A 208 14.15 20.60 -7.40
C LEU A 208 14.48 21.75 -6.46
N ILE A 209 15.69 21.82 -5.92
CA ILE A 209 16.09 22.85 -4.95
C ILE A 209 16.02 24.23 -5.57
N LEU A 210 16.52 24.41 -6.80
CA LEU A 210 16.42 25.68 -7.50
C LEU A 210 14.96 26.12 -7.70
N ARG A 211 14.08 25.19 -8.07
CA ARG A 211 12.65 25.47 -8.21
C ARG A 211 12.02 25.85 -6.86
N LEU A 212 12.33 25.11 -5.78
CA LEU A 212 11.79 25.40 -4.45
C LEU A 212 12.26 26.76 -3.93
N ASN A 213 13.51 27.14 -4.17
CA ASN A 213 14.05 28.43 -3.78
C ASN A 213 13.44 29.60 -4.56
N ASN A 214 12.93 29.36 -5.77
CA ASN A 214 12.22 30.35 -6.56
C ASN A 214 10.72 30.45 -6.20
N GLU A 215 10.16 29.45 -5.52
CA GLU A 215 8.81 29.53 -4.98
C GLU A 215 8.80 30.41 -3.72
N SER A 216 7.76 31.22 -3.51
CA SER A 216 7.67 32.25 -2.44
C SER A 216 7.56 31.72 -1.00
N HIS A 217 7.84 30.44 -0.75
CA HIS A 217 7.58 29.75 0.54
C HIS A 217 8.82 29.48 1.40
N GLY A 218 9.91 30.17 1.19
CA GLY A 218 11.15 30.02 1.94
C GLY A 218 12.22 29.21 1.19
N ARG A 219 13.49 29.43 1.57
CA ARG A 219 14.63 28.75 0.97
C ARG A 219 14.86 27.40 1.64
N VAL A 220 15.26 26.43 0.85
CA VAL A 220 15.84 25.18 1.38
C VAL A 220 17.12 25.53 2.13
N ARG A 221 17.21 25.12 3.40
CA ARG A 221 18.39 25.33 4.25
C ARG A 221 19.23 24.09 4.41
N ALA A 222 18.57 22.95 4.46
CA ALA A 222 19.26 21.69 4.69
C ALA A 222 18.64 20.56 3.86
N ILE A 223 19.49 19.59 3.53
CA ILE A 223 19.11 18.32 2.94
C ILE A 223 19.64 17.21 3.83
N HIS A 224 18.85 16.14 4.00
CA HIS A 224 19.22 14.96 4.76
C HIS A 224 19.13 13.72 3.87
N SER A 225 20.19 12.93 3.82
CA SER A 225 20.27 11.68 3.06
C SER A 225 21.05 10.61 3.83
N ASP A 226 21.02 9.40 3.31
CA ASP A 226 21.98 8.38 3.72
C ASP A 226 23.41 8.66 3.17
N ASN A 227 24.36 7.77 3.49
CA ASN A 227 25.74 7.86 3.01
C ASN A 227 25.94 7.24 1.62
N GLY A 228 24.89 7.05 0.83
CA GLY A 228 25.00 6.51 -0.52
C GLY A 228 25.90 7.36 -1.42
N THR A 229 26.63 6.70 -2.32
CA THR A 229 27.52 7.40 -3.26
C THR A 229 26.80 8.34 -4.19
N GLU A 230 25.51 8.12 -4.43
CA GLU A 230 24.61 8.99 -5.18
C GLU A 230 24.39 10.35 -4.53
N PHE A 231 24.47 10.42 -3.19
CA PHE A 231 24.34 11.67 -2.40
C PHE A 231 25.68 12.23 -1.96
N ARG A 232 26.66 11.33 -1.66
CA ARG A 232 27.99 11.72 -1.19
C ARG A 232 29.00 11.77 -2.34
N ASN A 233 29.00 12.87 -3.05
CA ASN A 233 29.92 13.10 -4.17
C ASN A 233 30.28 14.60 -4.30
N SER A 234 31.38 14.89 -4.97
CA SER A 234 31.90 16.26 -5.11
C SER A 234 30.93 17.23 -5.79
N ARG A 235 30.03 16.75 -6.67
CA ARG A 235 29.03 17.60 -7.33
C ARG A 235 28.00 18.11 -6.31
N MET A 236 27.55 17.22 -5.41
CA MET A 236 26.59 17.56 -4.36
C MET A 236 27.25 18.48 -3.33
N ASP A 237 28.49 18.18 -2.92
CA ASP A 237 29.23 18.99 -1.95
C ASP A 237 29.48 20.41 -2.45
N ASN A 238 29.90 20.57 -3.72
CA ASN A 238 30.08 21.87 -4.35
C ASN A 238 28.77 22.64 -4.44
N PHE A 239 27.69 21.99 -4.90
CA PHE A 239 26.38 22.62 -4.99
C PHE A 239 25.88 23.09 -3.63
N CYS A 240 26.03 22.29 -2.58
CA CYS A 240 25.65 22.67 -1.22
C CYS A 240 26.47 23.88 -0.74
N SER A 241 27.76 23.90 -0.99
CA SER A 241 28.65 24.99 -0.63
C SER A 241 28.29 26.29 -1.37
N ASP A 242 28.06 26.21 -2.67
CA ASP A 242 27.73 27.39 -3.52
C ASP A 242 26.37 28.01 -3.14
N HIS A 243 25.43 27.23 -2.63
CA HIS A 243 24.09 27.69 -2.26
C HIS A 243 23.86 27.85 -0.76
N GLY A 244 24.87 27.57 0.07
CA GLY A 244 24.79 27.67 1.53
C GLY A 244 23.79 26.65 2.13
N LEU A 245 23.75 25.46 1.56
CA LEU A 245 22.92 24.34 2.03
C LEU A 245 23.70 23.47 3.01
N ASP A 246 23.08 23.11 4.13
CA ASP A 246 23.63 22.14 5.07
C ASP A 246 23.27 20.72 4.59
N HIS A 247 24.28 19.90 4.27
CA HIS A 247 24.08 18.49 3.90
C HIS A 247 24.31 17.60 5.11
N GLN A 248 23.22 17.14 5.70
CA GLN A 248 23.20 16.25 6.86
C GLN A 248 23.20 14.81 6.39
N LEU A 249 24.25 14.07 6.70
CA LEU A 249 24.34 12.64 6.40
C LEU A 249 23.95 11.81 7.62
N SER A 250 23.18 10.74 7.43
CA SER A 250 22.84 9.79 8.48
C SER A 250 24.11 9.14 9.03
N SER A 251 24.21 9.00 10.34
CA SER A 251 25.33 8.26 10.93
C SER A 251 25.29 6.78 10.52
N PRO A 252 26.43 6.15 10.21
CA PRO A 252 26.48 4.73 9.90
C PRO A 252 25.82 3.91 11.02
N TYR A 253 24.99 2.94 10.65
CA TYR A 253 24.29 2.04 11.58
C TYR A 253 23.24 2.69 12.50
N THR A 254 22.71 3.86 12.20
CA THR A 254 21.60 4.48 12.93
C THR A 254 20.36 4.64 12.05
N PRO A 255 19.56 3.55 11.85
CA PRO A 255 18.33 3.58 11.04
C PRO A 255 17.31 4.66 11.43
N PRO A 256 17.20 5.10 12.73
CA PRO A 256 16.19 6.08 13.09
C PRO A 256 16.36 7.48 12.47
N GLN A 257 17.54 7.82 11.96
CA GLN A 257 17.82 9.18 11.45
C GLN A 257 17.18 9.43 10.07
N ASN A 258 17.03 8.41 9.22
CA ASN A 258 16.38 8.53 7.91
C ASN A 258 14.93 8.00 7.89
N GLY A 259 14.37 7.70 9.07
CA GLY A 259 13.05 7.08 9.22
C GLY A 259 11.89 7.84 8.59
N ILE A 260 12.04 9.14 8.33
CA ILE A 260 11.00 9.97 7.70
C ILE A 260 10.79 9.57 6.25
N VAL A 261 11.86 9.51 5.48
CA VAL A 261 11.77 9.14 4.06
C VAL A 261 11.60 7.63 3.90
N GLU A 262 12.20 6.80 4.76
CA GLU A 262 12.00 5.35 4.76
C GLU A 262 10.53 4.98 4.97
N CYS A 263 9.87 5.52 6.00
CA CYS A 263 8.43 5.32 6.21
C CYS A 263 7.57 5.83 5.04
N LYS A 264 8.00 6.91 4.37
CA LYS A 264 7.32 7.41 3.19
C LYS A 264 7.51 6.45 2.02
N ASN A 265 8.71 5.93 1.80
CA ASN A 265 9.04 4.94 0.77
C ASN A 265 8.16 3.70 0.92
N ASP A 266 8.10 3.13 2.13
CA ASP A 266 7.25 1.98 2.44
C ASP A 266 5.78 2.26 2.11
N THR A 267 5.28 3.42 2.54
CA THR A 267 3.90 3.84 2.26
C THR A 267 3.62 3.94 0.76
N LEU A 268 4.51 4.58 -0.02
CA LEU A 268 4.32 4.76 -1.46
C LEU A 268 4.40 3.44 -2.21
N VAL A 269 5.36 2.58 -1.85
CA VAL A 269 5.53 1.25 -2.45
C VAL A 269 4.34 0.34 -2.12
N GLU A 270 3.84 0.38 -0.88
CA GLU A 270 2.67 -0.37 -0.46
C GLU A 270 1.42 0.07 -1.23
N MET A 271 1.15 1.38 -1.31
CA MET A 271 0.05 1.93 -2.09
C MET A 271 0.15 1.56 -3.58
N ALA A 272 1.34 1.66 -4.17
CA ALA A 272 1.56 1.30 -5.57
C ALA A 272 1.32 -0.20 -5.83
N ARG A 273 1.76 -1.08 -4.92
CA ARG A 273 1.48 -2.52 -5.01
C ARG A 273 -0.01 -2.82 -4.97
N MET A 274 -0.75 -2.18 -4.07
CA MET A 274 -2.21 -2.34 -3.97
C MET A 274 -2.92 -1.85 -5.24
N MET A 275 -2.51 -0.70 -5.78
CA MET A 275 -3.05 -0.15 -7.02
C MET A 275 -2.82 -1.08 -8.23
N LEU A 276 -1.64 -1.68 -8.33
CA LEU A 276 -1.31 -2.62 -9.40
C LEU A 276 -2.10 -3.93 -9.27
N ASP A 277 -2.30 -4.41 -8.04
CA ASP A 277 -2.99 -5.68 -7.78
C ASP A 277 -4.49 -5.59 -8.00
N GLU A 278 -5.13 -4.47 -7.66
CA GLU A 278 -6.59 -4.26 -7.77
C GLU A 278 -7.14 -4.60 -9.17
N HIS A 279 -6.49 -4.15 -10.22
CA HIS A 279 -6.90 -4.38 -11.61
C HIS A 279 -5.95 -5.29 -12.39
N ARG A 280 -5.09 -6.04 -11.69
CA ARG A 280 -4.06 -6.90 -12.29
C ARG A 280 -3.23 -6.15 -13.34
N THR A 281 -2.92 -4.89 -13.06
CA THR A 281 -2.12 -4.04 -13.93
C THR A 281 -0.70 -4.61 -14.03
N PRO A 282 -0.12 -4.68 -15.24
CA PRO A 282 1.22 -5.23 -15.42
C PRO A 282 2.27 -4.49 -14.58
N ARG A 283 3.24 -5.23 -14.03
CA ARG A 283 4.21 -4.70 -13.07
C ARG A 283 5.13 -3.62 -13.64
N TRP A 284 5.32 -3.54 -14.95
CA TRP A 284 6.10 -2.46 -15.55
C TRP A 284 5.45 -1.07 -15.45
N PHE A 285 4.19 -0.98 -14.98
CA PHE A 285 3.53 0.29 -14.61
C PHE A 285 3.83 0.73 -13.16
N TRP A 286 4.84 0.13 -12.51
CA TRP A 286 5.16 0.46 -11.13
C TRP A 286 5.50 1.94 -10.92
N ALA A 287 6.18 2.59 -11.88
CA ALA A 287 6.56 3.99 -11.79
C ALA A 287 5.32 4.89 -11.79
N GLU A 288 4.35 4.64 -12.68
CA GLU A 288 3.08 5.35 -12.75
C GLU A 288 2.25 5.12 -11.49
N ALA A 289 2.28 3.91 -10.92
CA ALA A 289 1.60 3.60 -9.67
C ALA A 289 2.23 4.34 -8.48
N VAL A 290 3.56 4.40 -8.38
CA VAL A 290 4.27 5.16 -7.34
C VAL A 290 4.01 6.66 -7.49
N ASN A 291 4.02 7.20 -8.72
CA ASN A 291 3.70 8.60 -8.99
C ASN A 291 2.26 8.93 -8.55
N THR A 292 1.31 8.06 -8.88
CA THR A 292 -0.09 8.21 -8.45
C THR A 292 -0.22 8.10 -6.93
N ALA A 293 0.49 7.15 -6.30
CA ALA A 293 0.52 7.00 -4.84
C ALA A 293 1.04 8.28 -4.17
N CYS A 294 2.13 8.86 -4.66
CA CYS A 294 2.68 10.13 -4.16
C CYS A 294 1.68 11.28 -4.32
N TYR A 295 1.06 11.40 -5.50
CA TYR A 295 0.04 12.42 -5.78
C TYR A 295 -1.14 12.33 -4.80
N VAL A 296 -1.64 11.12 -4.56
CA VAL A 296 -2.75 10.85 -3.64
C VAL A 296 -2.30 11.09 -2.20
N ALA A 297 -1.15 10.52 -1.79
CA ALA A 297 -0.62 10.61 -0.44
C ALA A 297 -0.48 12.06 0.04
N ASN A 298 0.05 12.95 -0.81
CA ASN A 298 0.17 14.37 -0.51
C ASN A 298 -1.17 15.06 -0.21
N ARG A 299 -2.28 14.55 -0.75
CA ARG A 299 -3.62 15.14 -0.64
C ARG A 299 -4.46 14.57 0.49
N ILE A 300 -4.13 13.37 0.99
CA ILE A 300 -4.99 12.64 1.94
C ILE A 300 -4.36 12.43 3.31
N PHE A 301 -3.01 12.34 3.38
CA PHE A 301 -2.36 12.15 4.68
C PHE A 301 -2.33 13.44 5.48
N LEU A 302 -2.76 13.30 6.73
CA LEU A 302 -2.77 14.40 7.70
C LEU A 302 -1.46 14.47 8.46
N ARG A 303 -0.97 15.67 8.64
CA ARG A 303 0.03 15.98 9.65
C ARG A 303 -0.67 16.05 11.00
N ALA A 304 -0.49 15.01 11.83
CA ALA A 304 -1.30 14.81 13.05
C ALA A 304 -1.34 16.03 13.96
N TYR A 305 -0.22 16.74 14.16
CA TYR A 305 -0.14 17.93 15.01
C TYR A 305 -0.81 19.17 14.44
N LEU A 306 -0.82 19.29 13.11
CA LEU A 306 -1.30 20.49 12.43
C LEU A 306 -2.74 20.33 11.93
N GLY A 307 -3.29 19.12 11.95
CA GLY A 307 -4.65 18.81 11.51
C GLY A 307 -4.92 19.10 10.04
N LYS A 308 -3.86 19.29 9.23
CA LYS A 308 -3.91 19.66 7.83
C LYS A 308 -3.26 18.60 6.96
N THR A 309 -3.64 18.54 5.68
CA THR A 309 -2.97 17.66 4.72
C THR A 309 -1.61 18.22 4.31
N SER A 310 -0.69 17.36 3.84
CA SER A 310 0.60 17.79 3.30
C SER A 310 0.44 18.81 2.18
N TYR A 311 -0.57 18.62 1.34
CA TYR A 311 -0.91 19.55 0.26
C TYR A 311 -1.33 20.94 0.77
N GLU A 312 -2.20 20.96 1.80
CA GLU A 312 -2.69 22.20 2.39
C GLU A 312 -1.57 22.99 3.09
N LEU A 313 -0.68 22.29 3.81
CA LEU A 313 0.48 22.90 4.47
C LEU A 313 1.42 23.54 3.48
N ARG A 314 1.61 22.92 2.29
CA ARG A 314 2.50 23.44 1.27
C ARG A 314 1.89 24.58 0.45
N TYR A 315 0.61 24.47 0.06
CA TYR A 315 -0.03 25.39 -0.90
C TYR A 315 -1.04 26.34 -0.26
N GLY A 316 -1.29 26.26 1.04
CA GLY A 316 -2.24 27.11 1.76
C GLY A 316 -3.70 26.90 1.38
N ARG A 317 -4.03 25.87 0.60
CA ARG A 317 -5.39 25.57 0.13
C ARG A 317 -5.72 24.09 0.22
N GLN A 318 -7.00 23.80 0.46
CA GLN A 318 -7.49 22.43 0.52
C GLN A 318 -7.37 21.69 -0.83
N PRO A 319 -6.93 20.42 -0.84
CA PRO A 319 -6.85 19.62 -2.05
C PRO A 319 -8.23 19.30 -2.61
N LYS A 320 -8.34 19.25 -3.96
CA LYS A 320 -9.52 18.78 -4.68
C LYS A 320 -9.24 17.38 -5.21
N VAL A 321 -10.12 16.42 -4.92
CA VAL A 321 -9.93 15.00 -5.31
C VAL A 321 -11.06 14.43 -6.16
N SER A 322 -12.06 15.24 -6.54
CA SER A 322 -13.25 14.81 -7.31
C SER A 322 -12.91 14.21 -8.69
N HIS A 323 -11.75 14.54 -9.25
CA HIS A 323 -11.26 14.05 -10.54
C HIS A 323 -10.58 12.68 -10.46
N LEU A 324 -10.25 12.18 -9.25
CA LEU A 324 -9.54 10.91 -9.11
C LEU A 324 -10.40 9.73 -9.60
N ARG A 325 -9.72 8.79 -10.26
CA ARG A 325 -10.25 7.51 -10.68
C ARG A 325 -9.41 6.39 -10.07
N ALA A 326 -9.96 5.18 -10.01
CA ALA A 326 -9.19 4.02 -9.58
C ALA A 326 -8.06 3.77 -10.58
N PHE A 327 -6.85 3.51 -10.07
CA PHE A 327 -5.70 3.19 -10.92
C PHE A 327 -5.94 1.87 -11.66
N GLY A 328 -5.62 1.83 -12.96
CA GLY A 328 -5.85 0.64 -13.79
C GLY A 328 -7.30 0.39 -14.22
N CYS A 329 -8.25 1.28 -13.90
CA CYS A 329 -9.62 1.17 -14.40
C CYS A 329 -9.68 1.33 -15.93
N ARG A 330 -10.71 0.74 -16.56
CA ARG A 330 -10.93 0.90 -18.00
C ARG A 330 -11.14 2.37 -18.35
N CYS A 331 -10.44 2.83 -19.39
CA CYS A 331 -10.59 4.15 -19.96
C CYS A 331 -11.08 4.03 -21.41
N PHE A 332 -11.92 4.99 -21.83
CA PHE A 332 -12.36 5.15 -23.20
C PHE A 332 -11.75 6.45 -23.72
N VAL A 333 -10.98 6.34 -24.80
CA VAL A 333 -10.39 7.51 -25.47
C VAL A 333 -11.25 7.80 -26.68
N LEU A 334 -11.82 8.99 -26.74
CA LEU A 334 -12.49 9.48 -27.94
C LEU A 334 -11.40 9.80 -28.98
N LYS A 335 -11.56 9.23 -30.18
CA LYS A 335 -10.70 9.54 -31.33
C LYS A 335 -11.14 10.84 -31.97
#